data_3b343164914b8dc0fc5a3af63b395b55
#
_entry.id   3b343164914b8dc0fc5a3af63b395b55
#
_cell.length_a   1.000
_cell.length_b   1.000
_cell.length_c   1.000
_cell.angle_alpha   90.00
_cell.angle_beta   90.00
_cell.angle_gamma   90.00
#
_symmetry.space_group_name_H-M   'P 1'
#
loop_
_entity.id
_entity.type
_entity.pdbx_description
1 polymer ?
#
loop_
_entity_poly.entity_id
_entity_poly.type
_entity_poly.pdbx_seq_one_letter_code
_entity_poly.pdbx_strand_id
1 'polypeptide(L)'
;MVDKDDLQLILQITRLYYEQDLTQQEIADRLNLTRQKVSRLLVQARSEGIVRITIHDPTPVDTRLAQELKQTFGLKDVVLTSGEGLANETLRATIGMTAARYLVKLLKDDSLIGIGWGRTLLEMVNAFPAQPKIKFNIIPLIGGIGGMAPSFQVNEIARRFADSFDGAYRFIHAPAFAQDIDVWKALMKMAEIRDVQELWQRLDLAIVGIGHVEFQKMSSMF
;
A
#
# COMPACT_ATOMS: atom_id res chain seq x y z
N MET A 1 -18.18 12.12 6.11
CA MET A 1 -17.22 13.19 6.46
C MET A 1 -17.24 13.29 7.98
N VAL A 2 -16.12 13.02 8.66
CA VAL A 2 -16.02 13.19 10.12
C VAL A 2 -16.13 14.69 10.39
N ASP A 3 -16.96 15.06 11.35
CA ASP A 3 -17.09 16.47 11.78
C ASP A 3 -15.71 16.95 12.28
N LYS A 4 -15.38 18.21 12.01
CA LYS A 4 -14.06 18.78 12.35
C LYS A 4 -13.80 18.73 13.86
N ASP A 5 -14.85 18.83 14.65
CA ASP A 5 -14.79 18.77 16.11
C ASP A 5 -14.54 17.31 16.59
N ASP A 6 -15.15 16.32 15.91
CA ASP A 6 -14.89 14.91 16.19
C ASP A 6 -13.45 14.51 15.86
N LEU A 7 -12.88 15.01 14.77
CA LEU A 7 -11.49 14.75 14.41
C LEU A 7 -10.50 15.31 15.44
N GLN A 8 -10.74 16.53 15.94
CA GLN A 8 -9.89 17.12 16.98
C GLN A 8 -9.93 16.31 18.28
N LEU A 9 -11.12 15.86 18.68
CA LEU A 9 -11.29 15.00 19.85
C LEU A 9 -10.57 13.67 19.70
N ILE A 10 -10.67 13.03 18.54
CA ILE A 10 -9.95 11.78 18.24
C ILE A 10 -8.43 12.01 18.35
N LEU A 11 -7.89 13.07 17.76
CA LEU A 11 -6.48 13.41 17.83
C LEU A 11 -6.00 13.65 19.28
N GLN A 12 -6.78 14.39 20.06
CA GLN A 12 -6.47 14.67 21.45
C GLN A 12 -6.42 13.38 22.29
N ILE A 13 -7.45 12.52 22.18
CA ILE A 13 -7.52 11.24 22.89
C ILE A 13 -6.35 10.35 22.48
N THR A 14 -6.04 10.32 21.20
CA THR A 14 -4.96 9.52 20.63
C THR A 14 -3.60 9.93 21.19
N ARG A 15 -3.31 11.22 21.25
CA ARG A 15 -2.05 11.74 21.84
C ARG A 15 -1.95 11.43 23.33
N LEU A 16 -3.03 11.62 24.07
CA LEU A 16 -3.04 11.30 25.51
C LEU A 16 -2.74 9.82 25.75
N TYR A 17 -3.28 8.93 24.91
CA TYR A 17 -3.11 7.49 25.07
C TYR A 17 -1.74 6.99 24.62
N TYR A 18 -1.29 7.36 23.39
CA TYR A 18 -0.09 6.80 22.77
C TYR A 18 1.20 7.59 23.02
N GLU A 19 1.11 8.89 23.30
CA GLU A 19 2.28 9.74 23.51
C GLU A 19 2.51 10.05 25.02
N GLN A 20 1.43 10.05 25.82
CA GLN A 20 1.50 10.37 27.26
C GLN A 20 1.19 9.18 28.16
N ASP A 21 0.97 7.99 27.60
CA ASP A 21 0.71 6.72 28.31
C ASP A 21 -0.45 6.76 29.33
N LEU A 22 -1.42 7.68 29.13
CA LEU A 22 -2.59 7.74 29.99
C LEU A 22 -3.52 6.54 29.72
N THR A 23 -4.10 6.00 30.78
CA THR A 23 -5.13 4.96 30.65
C THR A 23 -6.42 5.53 30.06
N GLN A 24 -7.24 4.67 29.49
CA GLN A 24 -8.55 5.09 28.96
C GLN A 24 -9.46 5.71 30.04
N GLN A 25 -9.30 5.32 31.30
CA GLN A 25 -10.07 5.90 32.41
C GLN A 25 -9.58 7.31 32.74
N GLU A 26 -8.28 7.54 32.85
CA GLU A 26 -7.70 8.87 33.13
C GLU A 26 -8.05 9.85 32.01
N ILE A 27 -8.05 9.39 30.73
CA ILE A 27 -8.49 10.20 29.59
C ILE A 27 -9.97 10.54 29.69
N ALA A 28 -10.81 9.58 30.07
CA ALA A 28 -12.24 9.78 30.23
C ALA A 28 -12.52 10.83 31.34
N ASP A 29 -11.86 10.71 32.48
CA ASP A 29 -12.01 11.65 33.59
C ASP A 29 -11.51 13.04 33.21
N ARG A 30 -10.36 13.14 32.52
CA ARG A 30 -9.76 14.42 32.10
C ARG A 30 -10.59 15.18 31.07
N LEU A 31 -11.25 14.45 30.16
CA LEU A 31 -12.03 15.03 29.06
C LEU A 31 -13.55 15.05 29.35
N ASN A 32 -13.96 14.64 30.53
CA ASN A 32 -15.37 14.49 30.93
C ASN A 32 -16.16 13.61 29.96
N LEU A 33 -15.57 12.46 29.61
CA LEU A 33 -16.14 11.46 28.73
C LEU A 33 -16.37 10.14 29.48
N THR A 34 -17.05 9.21 28.82
CA THR A 34 -17.10 7.83 29.32
C THR A 34 -15.91 7.03 28.79
N ARG A 35 -15.38 6.07 29.59
CA ARG A 35 -14.33 5.15 29.16
C ARG A 35 -14.70 4.43 27.85
N GLN A 36 -15.97 4.05 27.70
CA GLN A 36 -16.47 3.41 26.48
C GLN A 36 -16.34 4.33 25.25
N LYS A 37 -16.62 5.63 25.39
CA LYS A 37 -16.45 6.61 24.31
C LYS A 37 -14.98 6.75 23.93
N VAL A 38 -14.07 6.83 24.90
CA VAL A 38 -12.62 6.86 24.66
C VAL A 38 -12.16 5.62 23.93
N SER A 39 -12.55 4.43 24.39
CA SER A 39 -12.21 3.16 23.72
C SER A 39 -12.69 3.13 22.26
N ARG A 40 -13.93 3.55 21.99
CA ARG A 40 -14.48 3.59 20.64
C ARG A 40 -13.71 4.54 19.72
N LEU A 41 -13.35 5.73 20.22
CA LEU A 41 -12.59 6.73 19.45
C LEU A 41 -11.16 6.28 19.17
N LEU A 42 -10.52 5.54 20.09
CA LEU A 42 -9.21 4.91 19.83
C LEU A 42 -9.27 3.81 18.77
N VAL A 43 -10.35 3.01 18.76
CA VAL A 43 -10.58 2.04 17.68
C VAL A 43 -10.80 2.75 16.35
N GLN A 44 -11.59 3.81 16.34
CA GLN A 44 -11.83 4.63 15.16
C GLN A 44 -10.54 5.28 14.63
N ALA A 45 -9.69 5.83 15.51
CA ALA A 45 -8.39 6.39 15.14
C ALA A 45 -7.50 5.38 14.41
N ARG A 46 -7.54 4.11 14.80
CA ARG A 46 -6.82 3.03 14.12
C ARG A 46 -7.46 2.67 12.79
N SER A 47 -8.77 2.53 12.73
CA SER A 47 -9.49 2.16 11.50
C SER A 47 -9.38 3.25 10.41
N GLU A 48 -9.31 4.52 10.80
CA GLU A 48 -9.14 5.67 9.89
C GLU A 48 -7.68 5.98 9.56
N GLY A 49 -6.73 5.20 10.13
CA GLY A 49 -5.29 5.38 9.88
C GLY A 49 -4.66 6.60 10.54
N ILE A 50 -5.38 7.27 11.45
CA ILE A 50 -4.85 8.37 12.28
C ILE A 50 -3.73 7.86 13.20
N VAL A 51 -3.89 6.63 13.70
CA VAL A 51 -2.86 5.90 14.45
C VAL A 51 -2.42 4.68 13.67
N ARG A 52 -1.11 4.54 13.52
CA ARG A 52 -0.48 3.33 12.99
C ARG A 52 0.47 2.78 14.04
N ILE A 53 0.22 1.56 14.48
CA ILE A 53 1.09 0.85 15.42
C ILE A 53 1.97 -0.08 14.62
N THR A 54 3.27 0.10 14.72
CA THR A 54 4.27 -0.77 14.08
C THR A 54 4.96 -1.60 15.14
N ILE A 55 4.81 -2.92 15.08
CA ILE A 55 5.54 -3.85 15.92
C ILE A 55 6.81 -4.24 15.15
N HIS A 56 7.96 -3.94 15.73
CA HIS A 56 9.24 -4.42 15.21
C HIS A 56 9.52 -5.79 15.82
N ASP A 57 9.43 -6.83 15.01
CA ASP A 57 9.81 -8.19 15.43
C ASP A 57 11.34 -8.32 15.34
N PRO A 58 12.05 -8.49 16.45
CA PRO A 58 13.48 -8.67 16.47
C PRO A 58 13.90 -10.12 16.16
N THR A 59 12.96 -11.03 15.89
CA THR A 59 13.25 -12.42 15.60
C THR A 59 14.18 -12.52 14.39
N PRO A 60 15.29 -13.28 14.48
CA PRO A 60 16.19 -13.46 13.35
C PRO A 60 15.43 -14.07 12.16
N VAL A 61 15.45 -13.36 11.05
CA VAL A 61 14.86 -13.86 9.80
C VAL A 61 15.73 -15.04 9.32
N ASP A 62 15.11 -16.11 8.84
CA ASP A 62 15.82 -17.29 8.33
C ASP A 62 16.67 -16.94 7.10
N THR A 63 17.93 -16.62 7.35
CA THR A 63 18.90 -16.28 6.30
C THR A 63 19.15 -17.45 5.32
N ARG A 64 18.93 -18.68 5.77
CA ARG A 64 19.06 -19.87 4.93
C ARG A 64 17.95 -19.92 3.89
N LEU A 65 16.70 -19.70 4.29
CA LEU A 65 15.56 -19.62 3.36
C LEU A 65 15.77 -18.52 2.32
N ALA A 66 16.27 -17.34 2.73
CA ALA A 66 16.58 -16.26 1.80
C ALA A 66 17.63 -16.69 0.75
N GLN A 67 18.67 -17.40 1.16
CA GLN A 67 19.70 -17.94 0.26
C GLN A 67 19.15 -19.00 -0.69
N GLU A 68 18.36 -19.93 -0.19
CA GLU A 68 17.70 -20.97 -1.00
C GLU A 68 16.79 -20.34 -2.08
N LEU A 69 15.98 -19.34 -1.73
CA LEU A 69 15.15 -18.62 -2.69
C LEU A 69 15.98 -17.88 -3.74
N LYS A 70 17.05 -17.21 -3.33
CA LYS A 70 17.98 -16.53 -4.27
C LYS A 70 18.56 -17.50 -5.28
N GLN A 71 19.01 -18.63 -4.83
CA GLN A 71 19.63 -19.66 -5.70
C GLN A 71 18.62 -20.34 -6.60
N THR A 72 17.47 -20.74 -6.05
CA THR A 72 16.45 -21.47 -6.79
C THR A 72 15.85 -20.64 -7.92
N PHE A 73 15.60 -19.35 -7.68
CA PHE A 73 14.92 -18.46 -8.62
C PHE A 73 15.84 -17.44 -9.31
N GLY A 74 17.17 -17.51 -9.06
CA GLY A 74 18.12 -16.56 -9.65
C GLY A 74 17.90 -15.11 -9.24
N LEU A 75 17.38 -14.87 -8.03
CA LEU A 75 17.04 -13.54 -7.56
C LEU A 75 18.29 -12.76 -7.14
N LYS A 76 18.31 -11.45 -7.44
CA LYS A 76 19.40 -10.56 -6.98
C LYS A 76 19.40 -10.39 -5.47
N ASP A 77 18.21 -10.29 -4.89
CA ASP A 77 18.02 -10.12 -3.45
C ASP A 77 16.70 -10.74 -2.98
N VAL A 78 16.65 -11.12 -1.69
CA VAL A 78 15.46 -11.64 -1.01
C VAL A 78 15.41 -11.01 0.37
N VAL A 79 14.31 -10.36 0.66
CA VAL A 79 14.02 -9.79 1.99
C VAL A 79 12.87 -10.55 2.60
N LEU A 80 13.11 -11.21 3.70
CA LEU A 80 12.10 -11.95 4.45
C LEU A 80 11.60 -11.13 5.64
N THR A 81 10.42 -11.48 6.11
CA THR A 81 9.85 -10.97 7.36
C THR A 81 9.22 -12.13 8.12
N SER A 82 9.23 -12.07 9.44
CA SER A 82 8.49 -13.03 10.26
C SER A 82 7.00 -12.87 10.03
N GLY A 83 6.30 -13.98 9.91
CA GLY A 83 4.86 -14.00 9.65
C GLY A 83 4.15 -15.16 10.35
N GLU A 84 4.90 -15.93 11.16
CA GLU A 84 4.35 -17.09 11.85
C GLU A 84 3.27 -16.69 12.85
N GLY A 85 2.11 -17.34 12.75
CA GLY A 85 0.97 -17.06 13.63
C GLY A 85 0.22 -15.75 13.37
N LEU A 86 0.62 -14.96 12.37
CA LEU A 86 -0.06 -13.71 12.05
C LEU A 86 -1.34 -13.95 11.23
N ALA A 87 -2.39 -13.18 11.55
CA ALA A 87 -3.57 -13.10 10.70
C ALA A 87 -3.20 -12.49 9.32
N ASN A 88 -3.94 -12.86 8.28
CA ASN A 88 -3.68 -12.44 6.90
C ASN A 88 -3.55 -10.90 6.71
N GLU A 89 -4.29 -10.11 7.46
CA GLU A 89 -4.19 -8.63 7.39
C GLU A 89 -2.88 -8.13 7.99
N THR A 90 -2.55 -8.63 9.18
CA THR A 90 -1.29 -8.28 9.86
C THR A 90 -0.09 -8.73 9.04
N LEU A 91 -0.14 -9.93 8.46
CA LEU A 91 0.91 -10.44 7.59
C LEU A 91 1.11 -9.54 6.36
N ARG A 92 0.03 -9.13 5.69
CA ARG A 92 0.12 -8.19 4.56
C ARG A 92 0.72 -6.85 4.96
N ALA A 93 0.31 -6.30 6.09
CA ALA A 93 0.87 -5.04 6.61
C ALA A 93 2.37 -5.18 6.91
N THR A 94 2.78 -6.30 7.52
CA THR A 94 4.19 -6.59 7.82
C THR A 94 5.03 -6.72 6.55
N ILE A 95 4.53 -7.45 5.55
CA ILE A 95 5.17 -7.55 4.23
C ILE A 95 5.25 -6.17 3.56
N GLY A 96 4.15 -5.43 3.55
CA GLY A 96 4.11 -4.08 2.97
C GLY A 96 5.13 -3.14 3.60
N MET A 97 5.22 -3.12 4.91
CA MET A 97 6.19 -2.31 5.65
C MET A 97 7.65 -2.72 5.35
N THR A 98 7.92 -4.01 5.29
CA THR A 98 9.25 -4.54 4.95
C THR A 98 9.63 -4.16 3.52
N ALA A 99 8.69 -4.30 2.58
CA ALA A 99 8.87 -3.90 1.19
C ALA A 99 9.09 -2.39 1.05
N ALA A 100 8.34 -1.55 1.79
CA ALA A 100 8.51 -0.11 1.79
C ALA A 100 9.92 0.31 2.23
N ARG A 101 10.42 -0.27 3.31
CA ARG A 101 11.80 0.00 3.80
C ARG A 101 12.88 -0.41 2.80
N TYR A 102 12.67 -1.52 2.12
CA TYR A 102 13.60 -2.00 1.09
C TYR A 102 13.54 -1.10 -0.14
N LEU A 103 12.34 -0.77 -0.60
CA LEU A 103 12.12 0.03 -1.79
C LEU A 103 12.75 1.43 -1.69
N VAL A 104 12.64 2.09 -0.54
CA VAL A 104 13.26 3.42 -0.30
C VAL A 104 14.75 3.44 -0.65
N LYS A 105 15.46 2.32 -0.44
CA LYS A 105 16.89 2.22 -0.77
C LYS A 105 17.17 2.12 -2.27
N LEU A 106 16.16 1.77 -3.06
CA LEU A 106 16.25 1.59 -4.51
C LEU A 106 15.78 2.83 -5.28
N LEU A 107 15.00 3.72 -4.64
CA LEU A 107 14.48 4.92 -5.28
C LEU A 107 15.60 5.90 -5.61
N LYS A 108 15.54 6.48 -6.79
CA LYS A 108 16.47 7.50 -7.28
C LYS A 108 15.69 8.62 -7.97
N ASP A 109 16.28 9.81 -8.00
CA ASP A 109 15.75 10.90 -8.81
C ASP A 109 15.66 10.49 -10.29
N ASP A 110 14.66 11.03 -10.96
CA ASP A 110 14.34 10.83 -12.38
C ASP A 110 14.00 9.39 -12.79
N SER A 111 13.86 8.46 -11.82
CA SER A 111 13.46 7.09 -12.10
C SER A 111 12.03 7.01 -12.65
N LEU A 112 11.81 6.06 -13.55
CA LEU A 112 10.52 5.68 -14.07
C LEU A 112 10.10 4.35 -13.43
N ILE A 113 9.04 4.38 -12.63
CA ILE A 113 8.64 3.25 -11.78
C ILE A 113 7.25 2.78 -12.19
N GLY A 114 7.13 1.51 -12.55
CA GLY A 114 5.86 0.85 -12.78
C GLY A 114 5.30 0.26 -11.49
N ILE A 115 3.98 0.39 -11.27
CA ILE A 115 3.31 -0.20 -10.12
C ILE A 115 2.06 -0.97 -10.53
N GLY A 116 1.91 -2.17 -9.98
CA GLY A 116 0.70 -2.97 -10.07
C GLY A 116 -0.34 -2.58 -9.01
N TRP A 117 -1.33 -3.42 -8.84
CA TRP A 117 -2.38 -3.28 -7.85
C TRP A 117 -2.38 -4.44 -6.84
N GLY A 118 -3.05 -4.24 -5.72
CA GLY A 118 -3.23 -5.29 -4.70
C GLY A 118 -3.11 -4.77 -3.28
N ARG A 119 -3.69 -5.53 -2.36
CA ARG A 119 -3.74 -5.16 -0.94
C ARG A 119 -2.35 -5.00 -0.33
N THR A 120 -1.42 -5.88 -0.65
CA THR A 120 -0.03 -5.80 -0.14
C THR A 120 0.70 -4.57 -0.68
N LEU A 121 0.48 -4.19 -1.95
CA LEU A 121 1.05 -2.97 -2.51
C LEU A 121 0.43 -1.72 -1.88
N LEU A 122 -0.86 -1.73 -1.56
CA LEU A 122 -1.48 -0.65 -0.80
C LEU A 122 -0.85 -0.52 0.59
N GLU A 123 -0.65 -1.63 1.31
CA GLU A 123 0.03 -1.61 2.62
C GLU A 123 1.47 -1.08 2.51
N MET A 124 2.19 -1.46 1.46
CA MET A 124 3.54 -0.94 1.20
C MET A 124 3.52 0.58 1.03
N VAL A 125 2.65 1.10 0.18
CA VAL A 125 2.54 2.54 -0.08
C VAL A 125 2.11 3.30 1.19
N ASN A 126 1.20 2.74 1.97
CA ASN A 126 0.78 3.31 3.24
C ASN A 126 1.86 3.28 4.33
N ALA A 127 2.89 2.44 4.18
CA ALA A 127 3.94 2.22 5.16
C ALA A 127 5.24 3.00 4.86
N PHE A 128 5.27 3.83 3.83
CA PHE A 128 6.46 4.64 3.58
C PHE A 128 6.77 5.54 4.79
N PRO A 129 8.00 5.46 5.32
CA PRO A 129 8.43 6.37 6.36
C PRO A 129 8.55 7.80 5.80
N ALA A 130 8.50 8.79 6.68
CA ALA A 130 8.82 10.16 6.28
C ALA A 130 10.24 10.20 5.68
N GLN A 131 10.35 10.63 4.43
CA GLN A 131 11.60 10.61 3.67
C GLN A 131 11.86 11.98 3.03
N PRO A 132 13.12 12.27 2.67
CA PRO A 132 13.42 13.41 1.79
C PRO A 132 12.66 13.24 0.47
N LYS A 133 12.32 14.36 -0.13
CA LYS A 133 11.68 14.39 -1.44
C LYS A 133 12.58 13.77 -2.49
N ILE A 134 12.06 12.79 -3.21
CA ILE A 134 12.71 12.14 -4.35
C ILE A 134 11.81 12.36 -5.55
N LYS A 135 12.34 12.92 -6.63
CA LYS A 135 11.57 13.19 -7.85
C LYS A 135 11.64 12.00 -8.78
N PHE A 136 10.54 11.29 -8.93
CA PHE A 136 10.40 10.17 -9.87
C PHE A 136 9.01 10.19 -10.52
N ASN A 137 8.81 9.34 -11.52
CA ASN A 137 7.53 9.17 -12.20
C ASN A 137 6.97 7.78 -11.92
N ILE A 138 5.71 7.71 -11.50
CA ILE A 138 4.97 6.46 -11.30
C ILE A 138 4.00 6.22 -12.45
N ILE A 139 4.01 4.99 -12.96
CA ILE A 139 3.13 4.56 -14.05
C ILE A 139 2.42 3.27 -13.62
N PRO A 140 1.09 3.20 -13.70
CA PRO A 140 0.37 1.94 -13.52
C PRO A 140 0.78 0.91 -14.58
N LEU A 141 0.96 -0.35 -14.14
CA LEU A 141 1.30 -1.48 -15.02
C LEU A 141 0.08 -2.18 -15.60
N ILE A 142 -1.09 -1.82 -15.15
CA ILE A 142 -2.37 -2.43 -15.55
C ILE A 142 -3.48 -1.40 -15.45
N GLY A 143 -4.57 -1.60 -16.17
CA GLY A 143 -5.77 -0.77 -16.08
C GLY A 143 -6.58 -0.99 -14.79
N GLY A 144 -7.68 -0.28 -14.66
CA GLY A 144 -8.59 -0.38 -13.52
C GLY A 144 -9.46 -1.64 -13.56
N ILE A 145 -9.88 -2.13 -12.39
CA ILE A 145 -10.81 -3.26 -12.26
C ILE A 145 -12.15 -2.74 -11.73
N GLY A 146 -13.22 -3.01 -12.49
CA GLY A 146 -14.57 -2.71 -12.06
C GLY A 146 -14.93 -3.47 -10.77
N GLY A 147 -15.80 -2.87 -9.94
CA GLY A 147 -16.27 -3.50 -8.70
C GLY A 147 -15.27 -3.53 -7.52
N MET A 148 -14.04 -3.11 -7.70
CA MET A 148 -13.08 -2.98 -6.59
C MET A 148 -13.31 -1.67 -5.80
N ALA A 149 -13.04 -1.73 -4.49
CA ALA A 149 -13.01 -0.53 -3.68
C ALA A 149 -11.97 0.47 -4.22
N PRO A 150 -12.26 1.78 -4.25
CA PRO A 150 -11.39 2.80 -4.83
C PRO A 150 -9.95 2.76 -4.33
N SER A 151 -9.73 2.43 -3.06
CA SER A 151 -8.41 2.36 -2.43
C SER A 151 -7.49 1.29 -3.02
N PHE A 152 -8.04 0.26 -3.66
CA PHE A 152 -7.27 -0.82 -4.28
C PHE A 152 -7.03 -0.62 -5.77
N GLN A 153 -7.60 0.43 -6.36
CA GLN A 153 -7.39 0.75 -7.76
C GLN A 153 -5.93 1.17 -8.00
N VAL A 154 -5.36 0.69 -9.09
CA VAL A 154 -3.95 0.94 -9.42
C VAL A 154 -3.62 2.43 -9.50
N ASN A 155 -4.52 3.23 -10.08
CA ASN A 155 -4.34 4.67 -10.18
C ASN A 155 -4.26 5.36 -8.81
N GLU A 156 -5.06 4.90 -7.82
CA GLU A 156 -5.02 5.43 -6.46
C GLU A 156 -3.74 5.01 -5.73
N ILE A 157 -3.28 3.77 -5.93
CA ILE A 157 -2.01 3.29 -5.38
C ILE A 157 -0.85 4.11 -5.98
N ALA A 158 -0.84 4.34 -7.29
CA ALA A 158 0.17 5.15 -7.98
C ALA A 158 0.21 6.59 -7.45
N ARG A 159 -0.96 7.22 -7.29
CA ARG A 159 -1.09 8.57 -6.73
C ARG A 159 -0.51 8.64 -5.31
N ARG A 160 -0.94 7.74 -4.41
CA ARG A 160 -0.44 7.72 -3.02
C ARG A 160 1.05 7.51 -2.95
N PHE A 161 1.58 6.67 -3.82
CA PHE A 161 3.03 6.45 -3.87
C PHE A 161 3.75 7.74 -4.25
N ALA A 162 3.34 8.41 -5.32
CA ALA A 162 3.93 9.67 -5.74
C ALA A 162 3.84 10.75 -4.65
N ASP A 163 2.66 10.90 -4.04
CA ASP A 163 2.41 11.87 -2.96
C ASP A 163 3.33 11.68 -1.74
N SER A 164 3.73 10.42 -1.47
CA SER A 164 4.63 10.11 -0.33
C SER A 164 6.04 10.69 -0.50
N PHE A 165 6.46 11.06 -1.72
CA PHE A 165 7.82 11.49 -2.04
C PHE A 165 7.90 12.81 -2.82
N ASP A 166 6.79 13.45 -3.15
CA ASP A 166 6.71 14.57 -4.08
C ASP A 166 7.02 14.17 -5.54
N GLY A 167 6.71 12.91 -5.88
CA GLY A 167 6.85 12.37 -7.23
C GLY A 167 5.69 12.75 -8.15
N ALA A 168 5.86 12.52 -9.45
CA ALA A 168 4.79 12.64 -10.43
C ALA A 168 4.18 11.26 -10.74
N TYR A 169 2.94 11.24 -11.20
CA TYR A 169 2.27 10.01 -11.61
C TYR A 169 1.44 10.23 -12.88
N ARG A 170 1.20 9.12 -13.60
CA ARG A 170 0.24 9.07 -14.70
C ARG A 170 -0.91 8.14 -14.36
N PHE A 171 -2.06 8.40 -14.95
CA PHE A 171 -3.21 7.50 -14.88
C PHE A 171 -3.30 6.65 -16.15
N ILE A 172 -3.87 5.45 -15.99
CA ILE A 172 -4.36 4.64 -17.11
C ILE A 172 -5.88 4.66 -17.07
N HIS A 173 -6.49 5.22 -18.11
CA HIS A 173 -7.94 5.25 -18.30
C HIS A 173 -8.41 4.11 -19.19
N ALA A 174 -8.05 2.89 -18.82
CA ALA A 174 -8.46 1.67 -19.49
C ALA A 174 -8.84 0.60 -18.46
N PRO A 175 -9.71 -0.36 -18.81
CA PRO A 175 -9.95 -1.52 -17.99
C PRO A 175 -8.72 -2.44 -17.97
N ALA A 176 -8.54 -3.19 -16.85
CA ALA A 176 -7.48 -4.19 -16.72
C ALA A 176 -7.66 -5.35 -17.72
N PHE A 177 -8.90 -5.64 -18.07
CA PHE A 177 -9.28 -6.72 -18.97
C PHE A 177 -10.23 -6.19 -20.03
N ALA A 178 -9.95 -6.48 -21.30
CA ALA A 178 -10.87 -6.22 -22.40
C ALA A 178 -11.87 -7.37 -22.50
N GLN A 179 -13.13 -7.07 -22.80
CA GLN A 179 -14.18 -8.08 -22.97
C GLN A 179 -13.91 -9.02 -24.15
N ASP A 180 -13.33 -8.47 -25.22
CA ASP A 180 -12.98 -9.20 -26.43
C ASP A 180 -11.78 -8.57 -27.13
N ILE A 181 -11.35 -9.23 -28.23
CA ILE A 181 -10.18 -8.82 -29.00
C ILE A 181 -10.38 -7.48 -29.74
N ASP A 182 -11.60 -7.12 -30.09
CA ASP A 182 -11.86 -5.90 -30.84
C ASP A 182 -11.85 -4.68 -29.90
N VAL A 183 -12.37 -4.83 -28.67
CA VAL A 183 -12.21 -3.84 -27.60
C VAL A 183 -10.73 -3.66 -27.27
N TRP A 184 -9.97 -4.75 -27.15
CA TRP A 184 -8.52 -4.68 -26.93
C TRP A 184 -7.80 -3.92 -28.05
N LYS A 185 -8.09 -4.24 -29.32
CA LYS A 185 -7.50 -3.55 -30.46
C LYS A 185 -7.84 -2.06 -30.49
N ALA A 186 -9.07 -1.70 -30.10
CA ALA A 186 -9.49 -0.31 -30.03
C ALA A 186 -8.69 0.44 -28.95
N LEU A 187 -8.54 -0.14 -27.74
CA LEU A 187 -7.75 0.44 -26.67
C LEU A 187 -6.28 0.63 -27.10
N MET A 188 -5.67 -0.37 -27.75
CA MET A 188 -4.26 -0.29 -28.20
C MET A 188 -4.03 0.79 -29.28
N LYS A 189 -5.07 1.27 -29.97
CA LYS A 189 -4.99 2.38 -30.94
C LYS A 189 -5.05 3.76 -30.29
N MET A 190 -5.50 3.86 -29.05
CA MET A 190 -5.57 5.13 -28.34
C MET A 190 -4.17 5.68 -28.08
N ALA A 191 -3.96 6.97 -28.40
CA ALA A 191 -2.66 7.62 -28.20
C ALA A 191 -2.17 7.53 -26.75
N GLU A 192 -3.05 7.78 -25.79
CA GLU A 192 -2.75 7.70 -24.37
C GLU A 192 -2.25 6.32 -23.93
N ILE A 193 -2.81 5.25 -24.49
CA ILE A 193 -2.39 3.88 -24.16
C ILE A 193 -1.04 3.56 -24.81
N ARG A 194 -0.80 4.03 -26.02
CA ARG A 194 0.50 3.89 -26.69
C ARG A 194 1.61 4.62 -25.94
N ASP A 195 1.35 5.84 -25.50
CA ASP A 195 2.30 6.61 -24.68
C ASP A 195 2.69 5.84 -23.40
N VAL A 196 1.72 5.22 -22.74
CA VAL A 196 1.98 4.38 -21.57
C VAL A 196 2.79 3.13 -21.93
N GLN A 197 2.49 2.47 -23.07
CA GLN A 197 3.26 1.31 -23.53
C GLN A 197 4.72 1.67 -23.83
N GLU A 198 4.99 2.83 -24.43
CA GLU A 198 6.35 3.32 -24.65
C GLU A 198 7.09 3.54 -23.32
N LEU A 199 6.40 4.08 -22.31
CA LEU A 199 6.97 4.25 -20.99
C LEU A 199 7.26 2.92 -20.30
N TRP A 200 6.42 1.89 -20.47
CA TRP A 200 6.69 0.55 -19.92
C TRP A 200 7.99 -0.06 -20.46
N GLN A 201 8.39 0.26 -21.69
CA GLN A 201 9.68 -0.21 -22.25
C GLN A 201 10.91 0.44 -21.61
N ARG A 202 10.71 1.52 -20.87
CA ARG A 202 11.78 2.35 -20.29
C ARG A 202 11.81 2.34 -18.77
N LEU A 203 11.05 1.44 -18.13
CA LEU A 203 10.98 1.35 -16.69
C LEU A 203 12.34 0.99 -16.08
N ASP A 204 12.75 1.76 -15.08
CA ASP A 204 13.91 1.43 -14.24
C ASP A 204 13.54 0.37 -13.19
N LEU A 205 12.28 0.37 -12.74
CA LEU A 205 11.77 -0.51 -11.71
C LEU A 205 10.30 -0.86 -11.97
N ALA A 206 9.93 -2.12 -11.77
CA ALA A 206 8.53 -2.56 -11.76
C ALA A 206 8.21 -3.22 -10.41
N ILE A 207 7.11 -2.79 -9.80
CA ILE A 207 6.67 -3.28 -8.49
C ILE A 207 5.34 -4.01 -8.67
N VAL A 208 5.35 -5.30 -8.38
CA VAL A 208 4.19 -6.18 -8.56
C VAL A 208 3.91 -6.99 -7.30
N GLY A 209 2.65 -7.31 -7.08
CA GLY A 209 2.23 -8.30 -6.09
C GLY A 209 2.18 -9.69 -6.71
N ILE A 210 2.43 -10.71 -5.88
CA ILE A 210 2.21 -12.11 -6.25
C ILE A 210 0.89 -12.55 -5.63
N GLY A 211 -0.04 -13.00 -6.46
CA GLY A 211 -1.34 -13.49 -6.04
C GLY A 211 -1.56 -14.96 -6.37
N HIS A 212 -2.53 -15.56 -5.74
CA HIS A 212 -3.02 -16.89 -6.09
C HIS A 212 -4.15 -16.76 -7.12
N VAL A 213 -4.05 -17.49 -8.22
CA VAL A 213 -5.09 -17.53 -9.25
C VAL A 213 -5.98 -18.74 -8.98
N GLU A 214 -7.11 -18.53 -8.33
CA GLU A 214 -8.22 -19.49 -8.34
C GLU A 214 -9.08 -19.24 -9.58
N PHE A 215 -8.89 -20.00 -10.63
CA PHE A 215 -9.63 -19.87 -11.88
C PHE A 215 -11.17 -19.86 -11.70
N GLN A 216 -11.69 -20.52 -10.68
CA GLN A 216 -13.13 -20.56 -10.39
C GLN A 216 -13.69 -19.26 -9.80
N LYS A 217 -12.87 -18.42 -9.18
CA LYS A 217 -13.32 -17.11 -8.64
C LYS A 217 -13.16 -15.96 -9.61
N MET A 218 -12.34 -16.10 -10.64
CA MET A 218 -12.22 -15.08 -11.68
C MET A 218 -13.49 -14.95 -12.54
N SER A 219 -14.21 -16.04 -12.79
CA SER A 219 -15.49 -16.01 -13.55
C SER A 219 -16.64 -15.30 -12.81
N SER A 220 -16.52 -15.02 -11.53
CA SER A 220 -17.50 -14.25 -10.74
C SER A 220 -17.10 -12.77 -10.55
N MET A 221 -15.95 -12.36 -11.10
CA MET A 221 -15.49 -10.98 -11.10
C MET A 221 -15.74 -10.23 -12.43
N PHE A 222 -16.31 -10.98 -13.42
CA PHE A 222 -16.67 -10.45 -14.75
C PHE A 222 -18.18 -10.46 -14.98
#